data_20005c05667588479246eb841aa7b252
#
_entry.id   20005c05667588479246eb841aa7b252
#
_cell.length_a   1.000
_cell.length_b   1.000
_cell.length_c   1.000
_cell.angle_alpha   90.00
_cell.angle_beta   90.00
_cell.angle_gamma   90.00
#
_symmetry.space_group_name_H-M   'P 1'
#
loop_
_entity.id
_entity.type
_entity.pdbx_description
1 polymer ?
#
loop_
_entity_poly.entity_id
_entity_poly.type
_entity_poly.pdbx_seq_one_letter_code
_entity_poly.pdbx_strand_id
1 'polypeptide(L)'
;AMIASANFYDLPDHEDRSYRGGKAQMEVLRREWIYIWYYFTVQLEQIFGWWVLGMVIGSAISVFAKDYIHRAFRSLHGKKLGFLGIIAASALGVASPLCMYGTIPIAASFSRGGMKDSWLAAFMMSSILLNPQLIIYSAALGGTVLAVRIVSCFLCGITAGWLLHFFYRDKPFFNFSGFDEPKSRDTDPNLLIRYLKNLWRNIRSTGPYFFIGIL
;
A
#
# COMPACT_ATOMS: atom_id res chain seq x y z
N ALA A 1 -71.60 8.36 -32.59
CA ALA A 1 -70.90 7.12 -32.60
C ALA A 1 -69.82 7.18 -33.70
N MET A 2 -68.63 7.59 -33.36
CA MET A 2 -67.46 7.50 -34.24
C MET A 2 -66.43 6.69 -33.51
N ILE A 3 -66.30 5.41 -33.86
CA ILE A 3 -65.23 4.56 -33.42
C ILE A 3 -64.07 4.81 -34.36
N ALA A 4 -63.05 5.50 -33.84
CA ALA A 4 -61.80 5.69 -34.55
C ALA A 4 -61.07 4.35 -34.65
N SER A 5 -60.86 3.89 -35.87
CA SER A 5 -60.04 2.75 -36.22
C SER A 5 -58.62 3.05 -35.83
N ALA A 6 -58.12 2.48 -34.74
CA ALA A 6 -56.70 2.52 -34.41
C ALA A 6 -55.97 1.68 -35.47
N ASN A 7 -55.08 2.35 -36.18
CA ASN A 7 -54.15 1.75 -37.13
C ASN A 7 -53.23 0.78 -36.40
N PHE A 8 -53.48 -0.52 -36.58
CA PHE A 8 -52.70 -1.65 -36.00
C PHE A 8 -51.39 -1.94 -36.78
N TYR A 9 -50.93 -1.01 -37.63
CA TYR A 9 -49.76 -1.24 -38.51
C TYR A 9 -48.52 -0.36 -38.17
N ASP A 10 -48.44 0.20 -36.97
CA ASP A 10 -47.22 0.88 -36.55
C ASP A 10 -46.49 0.08 -35.47
N LEU A 11 -46.17 -1.18 -35.77
CA LEU A 11 -45.16 -1.93 -35.05
C LEU A 11 -43.80 -1.43 -35.54
N PRO A 12 -42.97 -0.81 -34.67
CA PRO A 12 -41.66 -0.37 -35.09
C PRO A 12 -40.84 -1.59 -35.56
N ASP A 13 -40.30 -1.43 -36.77
CA ASP A 13 -39.50 -2.43 -37.46
C ASP A 13 -38.47 -3.04 -36.52
N HIS A 14 -38.28 -4.35 -36.62
CA HIS A 14 -37.27 -5.07 -35.85
C HIS A 14 -35.86 -4.48 -35.99
N GLU A 15 -35.60 -3.85 -37.10
CA GLU A 15 -34.35 -3.16 -37.45
C GLU A 15 -34.17 -1.91 -36.61
N ASP A 16 -35.21 -1.09 -36.41
CA ASP A 16 -35.18 0.13 -35.59
C ASP A 16 -35.01 -0.18 -34.10
N ARG A 17 -35.54 -1.31 -33.64
CA ARG A 17 -35.38 -1.79 -32.26
C ARG A 17 -33.96 -2.30 -32.00
N SER A 18 -33.33 -2.95 -32.97
CA SER A 18 -31.93 -3.40 -32.90
C SER A 18 -30.96 -2.19 -32.93
N TYR A 19 -31.24 -1.20 -33.76
CA TYR A 19 -30.42 0.01 -33.87
C TYR A 19 -30.53 0.90 -32.62
N ARG A 20 -31.71 1.02 -32.03
CA ARG A 20 -31.92 1.71 -30.75
C ARG A 20 -31.26 0.98 -29.60
N GLY A 21 -31.32 -0.35 -29.57
CA GLY A 21 -30.64 -1.18 -28.58
C GLY A 21 -29.11 -0.99 -28.64
N GLY A 22 -28.52 -0.99 -29.82
CA GLY A 22 -27.10 -0.76 -30.03
C GLY A 22 -26.62 0.62 -29.61
N LYS A 23 -27.43 1.68 -29.92
CA LYS A 23 -27.10 3.04 -29.47
C LYS A 23 -27.23 3.18 -27.95
N ALA A 24 -28.26 2.63 -27.33
CA ALA A 24 -28.41 2.66 -25.87
C ALA A 24 -27.28 1.92 -25.18
N GLN A 25 -26.85 0.79 -25.73
CA GLN A 25 -25.73 0.02 -25.20
C GLN A 25 -24.40 0.77 -25.34
N MET A 26 -24.19 1.48 -26.46
CA MET A 26 -22.99 2.29 -26.68
C MET A 26 -22.97 3.54 -25.81
N GLU A 27 -24.12 4.14 -25.51
CA GLU A 27 -24.23 5.26 -24.56
C GLU A 27 -23.96 4.82 -23.12
N VAL A 28 -24.45 3.64 -22.72
CA VAL A 28 -24.15 3.06 -21.41
C VAL A 28 -22.65 2.78 -21.30
N LEU A 29 -22.04 2.11 -22.28
CA LEU A 29 -20.59 1.84 -22.30
C LEU A 29 -19.77 3.15 -22.23
N ARG A 30 -20.17 4.18 -22.99
CA ARG A 30 -19.49 5.48 -22.97
C ARG A 30 -19.61 6.15 -21.60
N ARG A 31 -20.76 6.07 -20.96
CA ARG A 31 -20.99 6.61 -19.63
C ARG A 31 -20.18 5.88 -18.58
N GLU A 32 -20.17 4.56 -18.61
CA GLU A 32 -19.34 3.74 -17.71
C GLU A 32 -17.83 4.04 -17.91
N TRP A 33 -17.38 4.19 -19.14
CA TRP A 33 -15.99 4.55 -19.43
C TRP A 33 -15.62 5.93 -18.89
N ILE A 34 -16.53 6.92 -18.99
CA ILE A 34 -16.32 8.26 -18.42
C ILE A 34 -16.28 8.19 -16.89
N TYR A 35 -17.13 7.37 -16.26
CA TYR A 35 -17.12 7.16 -14.80
C TYR A 35 -15.81 6.50 -14.35
N ILE A 36 -15.37 5.44 -15.02
CA ILE A 36 -14.11 4.77 -14.72
C ILE A 36 -12.94 5.76 -14.80
N TRP A 37 -12.88 6.55 -15.87
CA TRP A 37 -11.83 7.55 -16.05
C TRP A 37 -11.88 8.65 -15.01
N TYR A 38 -13.06 9.11 -14.66
CA TYR A 38 -13.26 10.12 -13.62
C TYR A 38 -12.80 9.59 -12.25
N TYR A 39 -13.26 8.40 -11.85
CA TYR A 39 -12.85 7.80 -10.59
C TYR A 39 -11.35 7.50 -10.56
N PHE A 40 -10.79 7.03 -11.65
CA PHE A 40 -9.35 6.81 -11.78
C PHE A 40 -8.56 8.11 -11.55
N THR A 41 -8.97 9.20 -12.20
CA THR A 41 -8.29 10.51 -12.07
C THR A 41 -8.39 11.05 -10.65
N VAL A 42 -9.57 10.98 -10.05
CA VAL A 42 -9.79 11.43 -8.66
C VAL A 42 -9.00 10.59 -7.66
N GLN A 43 -8.99 9.26 -7.82
CA GLN A 43 -8.18 8.38 -6.98
C GLN A 43 -6.68 8.64 -7.14
N LEU A 44 -6.23 8.83 -8.39
CA LEU A 44 -4.84 9.14 -8.67
C LEU A 44 -4.42 10.43 -7.96
N GLU A 45 -5.21 11.49 -8.09
CA GLU A 45 -4.92 12.79 -7.48
C GLU A 45 -4.89 12.72 -5.95
N GLN A 46 -5.83 11.99 -5.34
CA GLN A 46 -5.89 11.80 -3.89
C GLN A 46 -4.73 10.97 -3.34
N ILE A 47 -4.35 9.89 -4.02
CA ILE A 47 -3.35 8.94 -3.52
C ILE A 47 -1.94 9.34 -3.91
N PHE A 48 -1.77 10.02 -5.06
CA PHE A 48 -0.45 10.38 -5.60
C PHE A 48 0.38 11.23 -4.62
N GLY A 49 -0.23 12.23 -4.01
CA GLY A 49 0.45 13.07 -3.02
C GLY A 49 0.97 12.28 -1.82
N TRP A 50 0.15 11.38 -1.30
CA TRP A 50 0.51 10.50 -0.18
C TRP A 50 1.54 9.44 -0.57
N TRP A 51 1.46 8.94 -1.80
CA TRP A 51 2.45 8.02 -2.34
C TRP A 51 3.83 8.66 -2.46
N VAL A 52 3.91 9.86 -3.03
CA VAL A 52 5.17 10.63 -3.12
C VAL A 52 5.72 10.92 -1.73
N LEU A 53 4.87 11.38 -0.80
CA LEU A 53 5.27 11.65 0.58
C LEU A 53 5.80 10.39 1.28
N GLY A 54 5.15 9.25 1.11
CA GLY A 54 5.60 7.95 1.61
C GLY A 54 6.95 7.54 1.04
N MET A 55 7.19 7.79 -0.25
CA MET A 55 8.48 7.53 -0.90
C MET A 55 9.60 8.43 -0.37
N VAL A 56 9.31 9.71 -0.16
CA VAL A 56 10.25 10.69 0.41
C VAL A 56 10.65 10.28 1.82
N ILE A 57 9.67 10.02 2.69
CA ILE A 57 9.91 9.60 4.08
C ILE A 57 10.59 8.23 4.12
N GLY A 58 10.12 7.24 3.35
CA GLY A 58 10.70 5.90 3.29
C GLY A 58 12.16 5.92 2.83
N SER A 59 12.47 6.75 1.84
CA SER A 59 13.83 6.95 1.35
C SER A 59 14.71 7.65 2.38
N ALA A 60 14.16 8.63 3.13
CA ALA A 60 14.86 9.31 4.21
C ALA A 60 15.19 8.32 5.35
N ILE A 61 14.24 7.53 5.79
CA ILE A 61 14.45 6.50 6.81
C ILE A 61 15.49 5.48 6.35
N SER A 62 15.42 5.04 5.09
CA SER A 62 16.39 4.09 4.53
C SER A 62 17.83 4.62 4.49
N VAL A 63 18.02 5.92 4.30
CA VAL A 63 19.37 6.53 4.22
C VAL A 63 19.87 7.00 5.57
N PHE A 64 19.03 7.69 6.36
CA PHE A 64 19.46 8.36 7.60
C PHE A 64 19.28 7.49 8.85
N ALA A 65 18.22 6.70 8.90
CA ALA A 65 17.89 5.90 10.09
C ALA A 65 18.41 4.46 10.03
N LYS A 66 18.99 4.02 8.90
CA LYS A 66 19.49 2.66 8.69
C LYS A 66 20.40 2.19 9.83
N ASP A 67 21.39 2.99 10.19
CA ASP A 67 22.39 2.64 11.21
C ASP A 67 21.80 2.68 12.62
N TYR A 68 20.85 3.58 12.87
CA TYR A 68 20.17 3.69 14.16
C TYR A 68 19.24 2.50 14.39
N ILE A 69 18.46 2.17 13.39
CA ILE A 69 17.53 1.04 13.43
C ILE A 69 18.30 -0.29 13.50
N HIS A 70 19.36 -0.44 12.72
CA HIS A 70 20.25 -1.61 12.81
C HIS A 70 20.86 -1.79 14.21
N ARG A 71 21.29 -0.70 14.85
CA ARG A 71 21.82 -0.75 16.22
C ARG A 71 20.74 -1.12 17.22
N ALA A 72 19.54 -0.54 17.11
CA ALA A 72 18.41 -0.87 17.98
C ALA A 72 18.01 -2.34 17.85
N PHE A 73 17.91 -2.88 16.64
CA PHE A 73 17.57 -4.30 16.43
C PHE A 73 18.71 -5.24 16.78
N ARG A 74 19.97 -4.88 16.57
CA ARG A 74 21.12 -5.69 17.01
C ARG A 74 21.17 -5.81 18.52
N SER A 75 20.85 -4.75 19.25
CA SER A 75 20.73 -4.78 20.72
C SER A 75 19.59 -5.69 21.19
N LEU A 76 18.51 -5.79 20.41
CA LEU A 76 17.38 -6.70 20.68
C LEU A 76 17.69 -8.16 20.26
N HIS A 77 18.55 -8.37 19.28
CA HIS A 77 18.89 -9.72 18.76
C HIS A 77 19.73 -10.54 19.75
N GLY A 78 20.52 -9.88 20.62
CA GLY A 78 21.38 -10.55 21.62
C GLY A 78 20.62 -11.13 22.82
N LYS A 79 19.37 -10.74 23.03
CA LYS A 79 18.50 -11.28 24.08
C LYS A 79 17.49 -12.24 23.44
N LYS A 80 17.19 -13.36 24.10
CA LYS A 80 16.18 -14.36 23.67
C LYS A 80 14.75 -13.78 23.72
N LEU A 81 14.52 -12.64 23.07
CA LEU A 81 13.27 -11.90 23.06
C LEU A 81 12.33 -12.40 21.95
N GLY A 82 11.96 -13.67 21.94
CA GLY A 82 11.07 -14.23 20.92
C GLY A 82 9.78 -13.42 20.73
N PHE A 83 8.96 -13.32 21.77
CA PHE A 83 7.68 -12.64 21.75
C PHE A 83 7.79 -11.11 21.96
N LEU A 84 8.68 -10.66 22.84
CA LEU A 84 8.91 -9.22 23.04
C LEU A 84 9.43 -8.53 21.77
N GLY A 85 10.16 -9.24 20.91
CA GLY A 85 10.59 -8.72 19.62
C GLY A 85 9.42 -8.45 18.66
N ILE A 86 8.37 -9.27 18.71
CA ILE A 86 7.14 -9.06 17.93
C ILE A 86 6.43 -7.79 18.40
N ILE A 87 6.30 -7.60 19.72
CA ILE A 87 5.67 -6.39 20.29
C ILE A 87 6.46 -5.14 19.92
N ALA A 88 7.79 -5.18 20.06
CA ALA A 88 8.66 -4.05 19.70
C ALA A 88 8.60 -3.73 18.19
N ALA A 89 8.56 -4.75 17.33
CA ALA A 89 8.43 -4.57 15.88
C ALA A 89 7.07 -4.00 15.50
N SER A 90 5.97 -4.45 16.15
CA SER A 90 4.64 -3.89 15.96
C SER A 90 4.56 -2.43 16.41
N ALA A 91 5.13 -2.09 17.56
CA ALA A 91 5.20 -0.71 18.05
C ALA A 91 5.98 0.20 17.10
N LEU A 92 7.10 -0.29 16.55
CA LEU A 92 7.86 0.42 15.52
C LEU A 92 7.06 0.62 14.23
N GLY A 93 6.26 -0.38 13.84
CA GLY A 93 5.37 -0.26 12.68
C GLY A 93 4.31 0.82 12.88
N VAL A 94 3.71 0.88 14.06
CA VAL A 94 2.75 1.94 14.43
C VAL A 94 3.43 3.32 14.48
N ALA A 95 4.65 3.39 15.00
CA ALA A 95 5.41 4.64 15.09
C ALA A 95 5.91 5.16 13.73
N SER A 96 6.00 4.30 12.72
CA SER A 96 6.37 4.66 11.35
C SER A 96 5.21 4.38 10.39
N PRO A 97 4.19 5.25 10.37
CA PRO A 97 3.02 5.07 9.50
C PRO A 97 3.43 5.29 8.04
N LEU A 98 3.73 4.19 7.38
CA LEU A 98 4.16 4.19 5.98
C LEU A 98 3.10 3.48 5.14
N CYS A 99 2.98 3.91 3.87
CA CYS A 99 2.21 3.15 2.90
C CYS A 99 2.94 1.84 2.54
N MET A 100 2.23 0.88 1.96
CA MET A 100 2.78 -0.42 1.54
C MET A 100 4.06 -0.26 0.71
N TYR A 101 4.08 0.68 -0.22
CA TYR A 101 5.22 0.92 -1.11
C TYR A 101 6.46 1.48 -0.39
N GLY A 102 6.28 2.24 0.69
CA GLY A 102 7.39 2.70 1.54
C GLY A 102 7.87 1.62 2.50
N THR A 103 6.99 0.75 2.95
CA THR A 103 7.30 -0.30 3.94
C THR A 103 8.12 -1.44 3.33
N ILE A 104 7.84 -1.85 2.08
CA ILE A 104 8.52 -2.97 1.41
C ILE A 104 10.04 -2.79 1.31
N PRO A 105 10.59 -1.65 0.83
CA PRO A 105 12.04 -1.45 0.76
C PRO A 105 12.70 -1.48 2.14
N ILE A 106 12.03 -0.94 3.15
CA ILE A 106 12.52 -0.96 4.54
C ILE A 106 12.52 -2.39 5.08
N ALA A 107 11.44 -3.13 4.85
CA ALA A 107 11.33 -4.52 5.23
C ALA A 107 12.41 -5.39 4.59
N ALA A 108 12.67 -5.21 3.29
CA ALA A 108 13.75 -5.88 2.59
C ALA A 108 15.13 -5.55 3.19
N SER A 109 15.35 -4.31 3.58
CA SER A 109 16.59 -3.91 4.27
C SER A 109 16.74 -4.59 5.64
N PHE A 110 15.66 -4.73 6.40
CA PHE A 110 15.64 -5.41 7.70
C PHE A 110 15.84 -6.92 7.58
N SER A 111 15.19 -7.54 6.59
CA SER A 111 15.38 -8.98 6.29
C SER A 111 16.85 -9.30 5.99
N ARG A 112 17.52 -8.47 5.19
CA ARG A 112 18.96 -8.59 4.92
C ARG A 112 19.83 -8.35 6.17
N GLY A 113 19.33 -7.53 7.11
CA GLY A 113 19.96 -7.31 8.41
C GLY A 113 19.86 -8.49 9.35
N GLY A 114 19.20 -9.60 8.94
CA GLY A 114 19.02 -10.81 9.75
C GLY A 114 17.84 -10.71 10.72
N MET A 115 16.89 -9.81 10.46
CA MET A 115 15.66 -9.74 11.25
C MET A 115 14.80 -10.98 11.03
N LYS A 116 14.21 -11.52 12.10
CA LYS A 116 13.33 -12.69 12.00
C LYS A 116 12.06 -12.33 11.23
N ASP A 117 11.59 -13.27 10.41
CA ASP A 117 10.38 -13.07 9.57
C ASP A 117 9.14 -12.75 10.40
N SER A 118 9.00 -13.29 11.60
CA SER A 118 7.90 -12.96 12.51
C SER A 118 7.90 -11.50 13.00
N TRP A 119 9.08 -10.91 13.21
CA TRP A 119 9.21 -9.50 13.59
C TRP A 119 8.93 -8.61 12.39
N LEU A 120 9.41 -9.04 11.22
CA LEU A 120 9.19 -8.35 9.96
C LEU A 120 7.71 -8.29 9.60
N ALA A 121 6.99 -9.41 9.78
CA ALA A 121 5.54 -9.45 9.57
C ALA A 121 4.78 -8.52 10.53
N ALA A 122 5.15 -8.54 11.82
CA ALA A 122 4.54 -7.64 12.81
C ALA A 122 4.74 -6.16 12.41
N PHE A 123 5.95 -5.79 12.03
CA PHE A 123 6.29 -4.44 11.57
C PHE A 123 5.49 -4.05 10.32
N MET A 124 5.50 -4.90 9.28
CA MET A 124 4.83 -4.63 8.01
C MET A 124 3.32 -4.47 8.20
N MET A 125 2.69 -5.41 8.91
CA MET A 125 1.24 -5.37 9.12
C MET A 125 0.80 -4.13 9.89
N SER A 126 1.50 -3.79 10.98
CA SER A 126 1.17 -2.60 11.77
C SER A 126 1.36 -1.31 10.97
N SER A 127 2.45 -1.20 10.20
CA SER A 127 2.76 0.00 9.41
C SER A 127 1.80 0.19 8.24
N ILE A 128 1.47 -0.87 7.50
CA ILE A 128 0.58 -0.80 6.33
C ILE A 128 -0.85 -0.47 6.74
N LEU A 129 -1.34 -1.06 7.83
CA LEU A 129 -2.69 -0.81 8.33
C LEU A 129 -2.85 0.61 8.88
N LEU A 130 -1.79 1.21 9.38
CA LEU A 130 -1.77 2.58 9.88
C LEU A 130 -1.26 3.56 8.80
N ASN A 131 -1.86 3.52 7.61
CA ASN A 131 -1.56 4.43 6.52
C ASN A 131 -1.82 5.90 6.94
N PRO A 132 -0.94 6.88 6.59
CA PRO A 132 -1.11 8.29 6.93
C PRO A 132 -2.47 8.88 6.53
N GLN A 133 -2.97 8.52 5.35
CA GLN A 133 -4.28 8.95 4.86
C GLN A 133 -5.40 8.49 5.81
N LEU A 134 -5.35 7.25 6.24
CA LEU A 134 -6.34 6.67 7.14
C LEU A 134 -6.25 7.23 8.57
N ILE A 135 -5.05 7.66 9.00
CA ILE A 135 -4.87 8.38 10.28
C ILE A 135 -5.63 9.70 10.23
N ILE A 136 -5.47 10.48 9.16
CA ILE A 136 -6.13 11.78 9.01
C ILE A 136 -7.65 11.61 8.99
N TYR A 137 -8.18 10.65 8.23
CA TYR A 137 -9.62 10.39 8.22
C TYR A 137 -10.14 9.95 9.60
N SER A 138 -9.38 9.10 10.30
CA SER A 138 -9.77 8.67 11.64
C SER A 138 -9.70 9.81 12.66
N ALA A 139 -8.73 10.70 12.51
CA ALA A 139 -8.62 11.90 13.36
C ALA A 139 -9.79 12.88 13.10
N ALA A 140 -10.23 13.03 11.86
CA ALA A 140 -11.39 13.84 11.50
C ALA A 140 -12.71 13.29 12.07
N LEU A 141 -12.81 11.95 12.21
CA LEU A 141 -13.99 11.32 12.85
C LEU A 141 -13.98 11.40 14.39
N GLY A 142 -12.87 11.76 14.99
CA GLY A 142 -12.72 11.95 16.44
C GLY A 142 -11.60 11.11 17.06
N GLY A 143 -11.09 11.59 18.20
CA GLY A 143 -9.95 10.98 18.89
C GLY A 143 -10.19 9.53 19.34
N THR A 144 -11.42 9.16 19.66
CA THR A 144 -11.79 7.80 20.04
C THR A 144 -11.61 6.82 18.89
N VAL A 145 -12.04 7.21 17.67
CA VAL A 145 -11.90 6.38 16.47
C VAL A 145 -10.42 6.18 16.13
N LEU A 146 -9.63 7.24 16.24
CA LEU A 146 -8.18 7.18 16.04
C LEU A 146 -7.51 6.24 17.05
N ALA A 147 -7.86 6.34 18.34
CA ALA A 147 -7.30 5.48 19.38
C ALA A 147 -7.63 4.00 19.14
N VAL A 148 -8.90 3.67 18.85
CA VAL A 148 -9.33 2.30 18.52
C VAL A 148 -8.58 1.78 17.31
N ARG A 149 -8.37 2.60 16.28
CA ARG A 149 -7.62 2.23 15.09
C ARG A 149 -6.17 1.91 15.41
N ILE A 150 -5.47 2.76 16.17
CA ILE A 150 -4.07 2.52 16.55
C ILE A 150 -3.94 1.21 17.33
N VAL A 151 -4.83 0.98 18.31
CA VAL A 151 -4.83 -0.24 19.12
C VAL A 151 -5.11 -1.48 18.25
N SER A 152 -6.08 -1.42 17.34
CA SER A 152 -6.41 -2.54 16.47
C SER A 152 -5.27 -2.85 15.48
N CYS A 153 -4.62 -1.85 14.90
CA CYS A 153 -3.45 -2.03 14.04
C CYS A 153 -2.27 -2.67 14.79
N PHE A 154 -2.05 -2.23 16.03
CA PHE A 154 -1.03 -2.80 16.91
C PHE A 154 -1.30 -4.28 17.23
N LEU A 155 -2.53 -4.61 17.60
CA LEU A 155 -2.95 -5.99 17.86
C LEU A 155 -2.87 -6.87 16.61
N CYS A 156 -3.29 -6.37 15.44
CA CYS A 156 -3.15 -7.07 14.17
C CYS A 156 -1.66 -7.36 13.84
N GLY A 157 -0.77 -6.42 14.10
CA GLY A 157 0.66 -6.64 13.93
C GLY A 157 1.21 -7.74 14.85
N ILE A 158 0.83 -7.72 16.12
CA ILE A 158 1.23 -8.76 17.09
C ILE A 158 0.68 -10.13 16.66
N THR A 159 -0.59 -10.21 16.29
CA THR A 159 -1.21 -11.48 15.85
C THR A 159 -0.55 -12.04 14.61
N ALA A 160 -0.25 -11.20 13.61
CA ALA A 160 0.46 -11.62 12.41
C ALA A 160 1.88 -12.14 12.71
N GLY A 161 2.63 -11.43 13.54
CA GLY A 161 3.96 -11.86 13.97
C GLY A 161 3.92 -13.14 14.79
N TRP A 162 2.92 -13.31 15.65
CA TRP A 162 2.74 -14.51 16.47
C TRP A 162 2.36 -15.72 15.60
N LEU A 163 1.43 -15.55 14.65
CA LEU A 163 1.05 -16.59 13.69
C LEU A 163 2.26 -17.07 12.89
N LEU A 164 3.06 -16.17 12.37
CA LEU A 164 4.27 -16.53 11.63
C LEU A 164 5.31 -17.21 12.55
N HIS A 165 5.44 -16.77 13.79
CA HIS A 165 6.32 -17.42 14.75
C HIS A 165 5.89 -18.86 15.07
N PHE A 166 4.59 -19.12 15.07
CA PHE A 166 4.03 -20.44 15.37
C PHE A 166 4.07 -21.38 14.17
N PHE A 167 3.64 -20.91 12.99
CA PHE A 167 3.49 -21.76 11.79
C PHE A 167 4.78 -21.89 10.97
N TYR A 168 5.66 -20.88 11.00
CA TYR A 168 6.86 -20.80 10.14
C TYR A 168 8.14 -20.63 10.96
N ARG A 169 8.26 -21.35 12.08
CA ARG A 169 9.38 -21.21 13.02
C ARG A 169 10.75 -21.44 12.40
N ASP A 170 10.85 -22.34 11.41
CA ASP A 170 12.12 -22.81 10.84
C ASP A 170 12.21 -22.64 9.32
N LYS A 171 11.24 -21.98 8.67
CA LYS A 171 11.24 -21.76 7.23
C LYS A 171 11.23 -20.27 6.91
N PRO A 172 12.07 -19.80 5.97
CA PRO A 172 11.99 -18.40 5.50
C PRO A 172 10.66 -18.18 4.77
N PHE A 173 9.84 -17.28 5.31
CA PHE A 173 8.54 -16.93 4.73
C PHE A 173 8.68 -15.82 3.68
N PHE A 174 9.53 -14.82 3.98
CA PHE A 174 9.75 -13.71 3.09
C PHE A 174 10.95 -13.95 2.17
N ASN A 175 10.69 -13.98 0.87
CA ASN A 175 11.74 -14.03 -0.13
C ASN A 175 11.82 -12.69 -0.87
N PHE A 176 12.78 -11.84 -0.47
CA PHE A 176 13.04 -10.55 -1.10
C PHE A 176 14.11 -10.61 -2.19
N SER A 177 14.42 -11.79 -2.74
CA SER A 177 15.45 -11.95 -3.78
C SER A 177 15.13 -11.19 -5.08
N GLY A 178 13.84 -10.90 -5.34
CA GLY A 178 13.42 -10.07 -6.49
C GLY A 178 13.54 -8.57 -6.26
N PHE A 179 13.76 -8.13 -5.02
CA PHE A 179 14.07 -6.75 -4.67
C PHE A 179 15.60 -6.59 -4.56
N ASP A 180 16.31 -6.84 -5.65
CA ASP A 180 17.69 -6.45 -5.77
C ASP A 180 17.80 -4.91 -5.75
N GLU A 181 17.89 -4.36 -4.53
CA GLU A 181 18.66 -3.13 -4.42
C GLU A 181 20.07 -3.50 -4.87
N PRO A 182 20.54 -2.97 -6.02
CA PRO A 182 21.94 -3.13 -6.37
C PRO A 182 22.73 -2.72 -5.13
N LYS A 183 23.64 -3.60 -4.69
CA LYS A 183 24.56 -3.33 -3.59
C LYS A 183 24.97 -1.88 -3.72
N SER A 184 24.51 -1.02 -2.84
CA SER A 184 24.86 0.39 -2.90
C SER A 184 26.33 0.52 -2.56
N ARG A 185 27.15 0.28 -3.55
CA ARG A 185 28.53 0.77 -3.64
C ARG A 185 28.53 2.28 -3.94
N ASP A 186 27.45 2.97 -3.63
CA ASP A 186 27.42 4.40 -3.66
C ASP A 186 28.23 4.89 -2.45
N THR A 187 29.55 4.87 -2.66
CA THR A 187 30.58 5.46 -1.83
C THR A 187 30.60 6.99 -2.03
N ASP A 188 29.53 7.55 -2.58
CA ASP A 188 29.43 9.00 -2.74
C ASP A 188 29.39 9.65 -1.35
N PRO A 189 30.35 10.54 -1.04
CA PRO A 189 30.45 11.17 0.27
C PRO A 189 29.28 12.10 0.58
N ASN A 190 28.49 12.50 -0.42
CA ASN A 190 27.36 13.41 -0.29
C ASN A 190 26.07 12.63 0.01
N LEU A 191 25.61 12.70 1.26
CA LEU A 191 24.35 12.12 1.74
C LEU A 191 23.13 12.53 0.91
N LEU A 192 23.12 13.75 0.38
CA LEU A 192 22.03 14.29 -0.41
C LEU A 192 21.91 13.61 -1.78
N ILE A 193 23.04 13.39 -2.45
CA ILE A 193 23.08 12.70 -3.75
C ILE A 193 22.63 11.24 -3.58
N ARG A 194 23.07 10.61 -2.52
CA ARG A 194 22.69 9.25 -2.14
C ARG A 194 21.19 9.12 -1.85
N TYR A 195 20.62 10.12 -1.18
CA TYR A 195 19.18 10.20 -0.92
C TYR A 195 18.37 10.36 -2.22
N LEU A 196 18.73 11.31 -3.08
CA LEU A 196 18.05 11.55 -4.36
C LEU A 196 18.12 10.34 -5.29
N LYS A 197 19.27 9.70 -5.35
CA LYS A 197 19.47 8.50 -6.17
C LYS A 197 18.65 7.31 -5.67
N ASN A 198 18.52 7.15 -4.35
CA ASN A 198 17.69 6.15 -3.73
C ASN A 198 16.20 6.44 -3.96
N LEU A 199 15.78 7.70 -3.80
CA LEU A 199 14.41 8.15 -4.06
C LEU A 199 14.02 7.90 -5.53
N TRP A 200 14.86 8.30 -6.48
CA TRP A 200 14.61 8.08 -7.90
C TRP A 200 14.47 6.60 -8.25
N ARG A 201 15.34 5.78 -7.70
CA ARG A 201 15.32 4.32 -7.90
C ARG A 201 14.03 3.70 -7.34
N ASN A 202 13.63 4.10 -6.14
CA ASN A 202 12.39 3.64 -5.52
C ASN A 202 11.17 4.04 -6.35
N ILE A 203 11.10 5.29 -6.82
CA ILE A 203 10.03 5.77 -7.70
C ILE A 203 9.99 4.96 -9.00
N ARG A 204 11.13 4.72 -9.63
CA ARG A 204 11.20 3.97 -10.87
C ARG A 204 10.83 2.48 -10.70
N SER A 205 11.22 1.89 -9.58
CA SER A 205 10.91 0.48 -9.28
C SER A 205 9.44 0.27 -8.90
N THR A 206 8.85 1.20 -8.16
CA THR A 206 7.51 1.04 -7.57
C THR A 206 6.43 1.70 -8.42
N GLY A 207 6.79 2.71 -9.24
CA GLY A 207 5.85 3.46 -10.08
C GLY A 207 4.97 2.59 -10.98
N PRO A 208 5.50 1.65 -11.77
CA PRO A 208 4.69 0.79 -12.61
C PRO A 208 3.65 -0.02 -11.82
N TYR A 209 4.03 -0.56 -10.67
CA TYR A 209 3.13 -1.33 -9.81
C TYR A 209 2.05 -0.46 -9.16
N PHE A 210 2.39 0.79 -8.85
CA PHE A 210 1.44 1.77 -8.34
C PHE A 210 0.34 2.08 -9.38
N PHE A 211 0.72 2.34 -10.64
CA PHE A 211 -0.23 2.60 -11.71
C PHE A 211 -1.11 1.39 -12.03
N ILE A 212 -0.52 0.18 -12.04
CA ILE A 212 -1.27 -1.06 -12.24
C ILE A 212 -2.25 -1.32 -11.08
N GLY A 213 -1.87 -0.98 -9.86
CA GLY A 213 -2.72 -1.19 -8.68
C GLY A 213 -3.88 -0.22 -8.54
N ILE A 214 -3.87 0.91 -9.27
CA ILE A 214 -5.00 1.86 -9.32
C ILE A 214 -5.98 1.52 -10.44
N LEU A 215 -5.55 0.81 -11.48
CA LEU A 215 -6.36 0.42 -12.63
C LEU A 215 -7.27 -0.76 -12.31
#